data_218b8804c5afeacaf560a9534822f557
#
_entry.id   218b8804c5afeacaf560a9534822f557
#
_cell.length_a   1.000
_cell.length_b   1.000
_cell.length_c   1.000
_cell.angle_alpha   90.00
_cell.angle_beta   90.00
_cell.angle_gamma   90.00
#
_symmetry.space_group_name_H-M   'P 1'
#
loop_
_entity.id
_entity.type
_entity.pdbx_description
1 polymer ?
#
loop_
_entity_poly.entity_id
_entity_poly.type
_entity_poly.pdbx_seq_one_letter_code
_entity_poly.pdbx_strand_id
1 'polypeptide(L)'
;MHQAQSDLRRPLLILLAFLLTFPVSISATDERARERNAMVHEQIVARGIKDSTTLSAMRIVPRHLFVPVAQRPYAYQDRPLPIGYGQTISQPFMVAYMTELVSPGPGRKVLEIGTGSGYQAAILAASGAKVFTIEIIPQLAEAARERLDDLGYGGVAVRSADGFYGWAAEAPFDAIIVTAAAEFVPPPLIEQLAEGGLIVIPVGSPYFVQTLMLVQKRDGKPYSTSLMPVRFVPFTRATK
;
A
#
# COMPACT_ATOMS: atom_id res chain seq x y z
N MET A 1 -16.14 -82.53 48.60
CA MET A 1 -15.75 -81.16 49.01
C MET A 1 -14.61 -80.72 48.10
N HIS A 2 -14.89 -80.01 47.01
CA HIS A 2 -13.93 -79.41 46.15
C HIS A 2 -14.44 -78.05 45.73
N GLN A 3 -13.71 -77.02 46.13
CA GLN A 3 -13.93 -75.60 45.79
C GLN A 3 -13.36 -75.33 44.39
N ALA A 4 -14.21 -74.89 43.50
CA ALA A 4 -13.78 -74.39 42.18
C ALA A 4 -13.47 -72.93 42.23
N GLN A 5 -12.23 -72.55 41.98
CA GLN A 5 -11.78 -71.16 41.78
C GLN A 5 -12.12 -70.74 40.34
N SER A 6 -12.92 -69.73 40.20
CA SER A 6 -13.23 -69.07 38.93
C SER A 6 -12.25 -67.93 38.63
N ASP A 7 -11.36 -68.13 37.69
CA ASP A 7 -10.46 -67.14 37.12
C ASP A 7 -11.25 -66.15 36.24
N LEU A 8 -11.43 -64.92 36.70
CA LEU A 8 -11.94 -63.80 35.93
C LEU A 8 -10.78 -63.17 35.12
N ARG A 9 -10.64 -63.54 33.86
CA ARG A 9 -9.78 -62.84 32.91
C ARG A 9 -10.47 -61.54 32.43
N ARG A 10 -9.96 -60.37 32.85
CA ARG A 10 -10.38 -59.09 32.32
C ARG A 10 -9.72 -58.83 30.95
N PRO A 11 -10.46 -58.44 29.90
CA PRO A 11 -9.83 -58.02 28.65
C PRO A 11 -9.23 -56.63 28.77
N LEU A 12 -7.96 -56.54 28.39
CA LEU A 12 -7.23 -55.24 28.29
C LEU A 12 -7.71 -54.52 27.02
N LEU A 13 -8.51 -53.46 27.20
CA LEU A 13 -8.92 -52.57 26.10
C LEU A 13 -7.72 -51.68 25.74
N ILE A 14 -7.05 -51.99 24.63
CA ILE A 14 -6.06 -51.09 24.04
C ILE A 14 -6.80 -49.99 23.29
N LEU A 15 -6.81 -48.80 23.88
CA LEU A 15 -7.35 -47.59 23.26
C LEU A 15 -6.33 -47.07 22.26
N LEU A 16 -6.53 -47.38 20.96
CA LEU A 16 -5.72 -46.84 19.86
C LEU A 16 -6.12 -45.37 19.63
N ALA A 17 -5.33 -44.41 20.17
CA ALA A 17 -5.51 -42.98 19.90
C ALA A 17 -5.05 -42.71 18.45
N PHE A 18 -6.01 -42.54 17.55
CA PHE A 18 -5.77 -42.00 16.22
C PHE A 18 -5.44 -40.51 16.35
N LEU A 19 -4.16 -40.18 16.27
CA LEU A 19 -3.72 -38.79 16.07
C LEU A 19 -4.11 -38.37 14.64
N LEU A 20 -5.25 -37.72 14.52
CA LEU A 20 -5.63 -36.99 13.30
C LEU A 20 -4.68 -35.78 13.15
N THR A 21 -3.61 -35.97 12.38
CA THR A 21 -2.80 -34.84 11.90
C THR A 21 -3.61 -34.12 10.82
N PHE A 22 -4.29 -33.03 11.21
CA PHE A 22 -4.85 -32.11 10.23
C PHE A 22 -3.67 -31.43 9.52
N PRO A 23 -3.61 -31.49 8.17
CA PRO A 23 -2.65 -30.68 7.46
C PRO A 23 -2.99 -29.21 7.72
N VAL A 24 -2.10 -28.47 8.36
CA VAL A 24 -2.20 -27.02 8.43
C VAL A 24 -2.15 -26.53 6.99
N SER A 25 -3.30 -26.12 6.46
CA SER A 25 -3.37 -25.43 5.18
C SER A 25 -2.59 -24.13 5.32
N ILE A 26 -1.34 -24.10 4.87
CA ILE A 26 -0.56 -22.89 4.70
C ILE A 26 -1.32 -22.07 3.67
N SER A 27 -1.94 -20.98 4.12
CA SER A 27 -2.71 -20.08 3.27
C SER A 27 -1.85 -19.63 2.08
N ALA A 28 -2.42 -19.58 0.88
CA ALA A 28 -1.75 -19.09 -0.35
C ALA A 28 -1.14 -17.68 -0.20
N THR A 29 -1.55 -16.91 0.83
CA THR A 29 -0.95 -15.63 1.21
C THR A 29 0.45 -15.77 1.82
N ASP A 30 0.77 -16.92 2.40
CA ASP A 30 2.07 -17.20 3.02
C ASP A 30 3.11 -17.66 2.00
N GLU A 31 2.67 -18.23 0.88
CA GLU A 31 3.56 -18.76 -0.16
C GLU A 31 4.45 -17.68 -0.77
N ARG A 32 3.97 -16.44 -0.87
CA ARG A 32 4.74 -15.30 -1.39
C ARG A 32 5.27 -14.35 -0.31
N ALA A 33 5.13 -14.69 0.96
CA ALA A 33 5.70 -13.91 2.07
C ALA A 33 7.23 -13.85 2.00
N ARG A 34 7.89 -14.91 1.54
CA ARG A 34 9.36 -14.94 1.35
C ARG A 34 9.80 -13.92 0.32
N GLU A 35 9.16 -13.87 -0.86
CA GLU A 35 9.48 -12.91 -1.92
C GLU A 35 9.25 -11.48 -1.43
N ARG A 36 8.14 -11.24 -0.72
CA ARG A 36 7.81 -9.93 -0.15
C ARG A 36 8.82 -9.49 0.90
N ASN A 37 9.25 -10.40 1.78
CA ASN A 37 10.28 -10.10 2.78
C ASN A 37 11.64 -9.85 2.15
N ALA A 38 12.02 -10.61 1.12
CA ALA A 38 13.23 -10.37 0.33
C ALA A 38 13.19 -8.99 -0.34
N MET A 39 12.08 -8.62 -0.98
CA MET A 39 11.85 -7.28 -1.53
C MET A 39 12.10 -6.18 -0.48
N VAL A 40 11.52 -6.33 0.72
CA VAL A 40 11.69 -5.33 1.78
C VAL A 40 13.15 -5.25 2.23
N HIS A 41 13.82 -6.38 2.43
CA HIS A 41 15.20 -6.40 2.91
C HIS A 41 16.18 -5.88 1.85
N GLU A 42 16.11 -6.41 0.63
CA GLU A 42 17.12 -6.20 -0.40
C GLU A 42 16.93 -4.89 -1.19
N GLN A 43 15.67 -4.46 -1.37
CA GLN A 43 15.36 -3.32 -2.23
C GLN A 43 15.00 -2.05 -1.43
N ILE A 44 14.54 -2.19 -0.18
CA ILE A 44 14.02 -1.08 0.62
C ILE A 44 14.97 -0.77 1.78
N VAL A 45 15.19 -1.71 2.69
CA VAL A 45 16.10 -1.52 3.83
C VAL A 45 17.54 -1.27 3.37
N ALA A 46 18.04 -2.05 2.40
CA ALA A 46 19.39 -1.90 1.85
C ALA A 46 19.63 -0.52 1.19
N ARG A 47 18.55 0.21 0.83
CA ARG A 47 18.59 1.57 0.26
C ARG A 47 18.29 2.68 1.28
N GLY A 48 18.27 2.34 2.57
CA GLY A 48 18.26 3.30 3.66
C GLY A 48 16.89 3.65 4.25
N ILE A 49 15.80 2.99 3.83
CA ILE A 49 14.49 3.13 4.50
C ILE A 49 14.57 2.49 5.90
N LYS A 50 14.19 3.24 6.93
CA LYS A 50 14.36 2.84 8.33
C LYS A 50 13.07 2.91 9.14
N ASP A 51 12.05 3.63 8.69
CA ASP A 51 10.80 3.77 9.41
C ASP A 51 10.12 2.41 9.60
N SER A 52 10.01 1.99 10.86
CA SER A 52 9.47 0.68 11.22
C SER A 52 8.01 0.49 10.79
N THR A 53 7.23 1.56 10.81
CA THR A 53 5.82 1.56 10.39
C THR A 53 5.70 1.30 8.90
N THR A 54 6.46 2.03 8.09
CA THR A 54 6.56 1.81 6.64
C THR A 54 7.04 0.40 6.32
N LEU A 55 8.12 -0.05 6.95
CA LEU A 55 8.68 -1.39 6.71
C LEU A 55 7.71 -2.50 7.11
N SER A 56 6.95 -2.33 8.19
CA SER A 56 5.91 -3.27 8.61
C SER A 56 4.77 -3.34 7.58
N ALA A 57 4.26 -2.19 7.13
CA ALA A 57 3.23 -2.12 6.10
C ALA A 57 3.68 -2.81 4.80
N MET A 58 4.93 -2.55 4.35
CA MET A 58 5.50 -3.18 3.15
C MET A 58 5.64 -4.70 3.28
N ARG A 59 5.80 -5.25 4.49
CA ARG A 59 5.83 -6.70 4.75
C ARG A 59 4.45 -7.33 4.81
N ILE A 60 3.43 -6.59 5.21
CA ILE A 60 2.06 -7.09 5.38
C ILE A 60 1.28 -7.06 4.07
N VAL A 61 1.32 -5.95 3.33
CA VAL A 61 0.49 -5.74 2.15
C VAL A 61 0.94 -6.62 0.98
N PRO A 62 0.09 -7.52 0.46
CA PRO A 62 0.46 -8.49 -0.57
C PRO A 62 0.49 -7.86 -1.97
N ARG A 63 1.58 -7.19 -2.34
CA ARG A 63 1.71 -6.44 -3.60
C ARG A 63 1.25 -7.21 -4.85
N HIS A 64 1.46 -8.53 -4.89
CA HIS A 64 1.08 -9.36 -6.03
C HIS A 64 -0.45 -9.42 -6.27
N LEU A 65 -1.27 -9.05 -5.28
CA LEU A 65 -2.72 -8.94 -5.43
C LEU A 65 -3.18 -7.58 -5.97
N PHE A 66 -2.25 -6.62 -6.08
CA PHE A 66 -2.49 -5.28 -6.64
C PHE A 66 -2.06 -5.14 -8.11
N VAL A 67 -1.70 -6.23 -8.77
CA VAL A 67 -1.33 -6.25 -10.18
C VAL A 67 -2.18 -7.26 -10.95
N PRO A 68 -2.36 -7.07 -12.28
CA PRO A 68 -3.01 -8.06 -13.13
C PRO A 68 -2.34 -9.44 -13.02
N VAL A 69 -3.09 -10.51 -13.24
CA VAL A 69 -2.61 -11.91 -13.10
C VAL A 69 -1.30 -12.13 -13.88
N ALA A 70 -1.21 -11.63 -15.12
CA ALA A 70 -0.02 -11.75 -15.96
C ALA A 70 1.22 -11.04 -15.37
N GLN A 71 1.05 -10.07 -14.47
CA GLN A 71 2.13 -9.33 -13.82
C GLN A 71 2.52 -9.90 -12.44
N ARG A 72 1.72 -10.79 -11.88
CA ARG A 72 1.98 -11.38 -10.56
C ARG A 72 3.36 -12.02 -10.41
N PRO A 73 3.92 -12.75 -11.40
CA PRO A 73 5.29 -13.29 -11.30
C PRO A 73 6.36 -12.23 -11.04
N TYR A 74 6.11 -10.99 -11.46
CA TYR A 74 7.06 -9.87 -11.35
C TYR A 74 6.77 -8.92 -10.19
N ALA A 75 5.72 -9.18 -9.42
CA ALA A 75 5.19 -8.23 -8.43
C ALA A 75 6.20 -7.73 -7.39
N TYR A 76 7.20 -8.53 -7.07
CA TYR A 76 8.23 -8.20 -6.07
C TYR A 76 9.57 -7.75 -6.66
N GLN A 77 9.63 -7.53 -7.99
CA GLN A 77 10.80 -6.92 -8.64
C GLN A 77 10.84 -5.41 -8.39
N ASP A 78 12.05 -4.84 -8.31
CA ASP A 78 12.26 -3.41 -8.02
C ASP A 78 12.02 -2.52 -9.25
N ARG A 79 10.81 -2.58 -9.79
CA ARG A 79 10.37 -1.80 -10.95
C ARG A 79 8.87 -1.52 -10.93
N PRO A 80 8.40 -0.48 -11.65
CA PRO A 80 6.98 -0.31 -11.92
C PRO A 80 6.44 -1.43 -12.81
N LEU A 81 5.15 -1.76 -12.68
CA LEU A 81 4.47 -2.76 -13.49
C LEU A 81 3.17 -2.19 -14.07
N PRO A 82 2.77 -2.56 -15.31
CA PRO A 82 1.53 -2.08 -15.90
C PRO A 82 0.31 -2.62 -15.16
N ILE A 83 -0.69 -1.74 -14.98
CA ILE A 83 -1.97 -2.07 -14.36
C ILE A 83 -3.18 -1.82 -15.29
N GLY A 84 -2.93 -1.51 -16.54
CA GLY A 84 -3.94 -1.13 -17.53
C GLY A 84 -4.06 0.39 -17.72
N TYR A 85 -4.82 0.81 -18.69
CA TYR A 85 -5.11 2.22 -19.00
C TYR A 85 -3.87 3.13 -19.14
N GLY A 86 -2.73 2.56 -19.54
CA GLY A 86 -1.44 3.29 -19.62
C GLY A 86 -0.84 3.62 -18.25
N GLN A 87 -1.39 3.08 -17.14
CA GLN A 87 -0.93 3.34 -15.79
C GLN A 87 -0.08 2.19 -15.23
N THR A 88 0.67 2.49 -14.17
CA THR A 88 1.55 1.52 -13.51
C THR A 88 1.37 1.55 -11.99
N ILE A 89 1.56 0.40 -11.33
CA ILE A 89 1.90 0.38 -9.91
C ILE A 89 3.34 0.84 -9.74
N SER A 90 3.60 1.76 -8.84
CA SER A 90 4.95 2.31 -8.61
C SER A 90 5.94 1.25 -8.14
N GLN A 91 7.24 1.45 -8.42
CA GLN A 91 8.35 0.64 -7.91
C GLN A 91 8.26 0.50 -6.38
N PRO A 92 8.52 -0.69 -5.80
CA PRO A 92 8.42 -0.92 -4.37
C PRO A 92 9.22 0.09 -3.52
N PHE A 93 10.46 0.37 -3.91
CA PHE A 93 11.28 1.37 -3.23
C PHE A 93 10.63 2.75 -3.22
N MET A 94 10.04 3.20 -4.32
CA MET A 94 9.39 4.51 -4.39
C MET A 94 8.17 4.60 -3.48
N VAL A 95 7.37 3.54 -3.43
CA VAL A 95 6.24 3.45 -2.49
C VAL A 95 6.73 3.61 -1.04
N ALA A 96 7.76 2.85 -0.65
CA ALA A 96 8.32 2.91 0.69
C ALA A 96 8.93 4.28 0.99
N TYR A 97 9.71 4.84 0.06
CA TYR A 97 10.38 6.13 0.23
C TYR A 97 9.38 7.29 0.40
N MET A 98 8.36 7.35 -0.46
CA MET A 98 7.31 8.37 -0.35
C MET A 98 6.48 8.19 0.93
N THR A 99 6.25 6.96 1.36
CA THR A 99 5.55 6.65 2.62
C THR A 99 6.36 7.11 3.83
N GLU A 100 7.65 6.78 3.92
CA GLU A 100 8.53 7.20 5.02
C GLU A 100 8.60 8.73 5.14
N LEU A 101 8.70 9.45 4.00
CA LEU A 101 8.75 10.92 3.99
C LEU A 101 7.53 11.58 4.63
N VAL A 102 6.36 11.01 4.50
CA VAL A 102 5.12 11.57 5.07
C VAL A 102 4.79 11.02 6.46
N SER A 103 5.52 9.99 6.91
CA SER A 103 5.38 9.39 8.24
C SER A 103 3.92 9.10 8.62
N PRO A 104 3.20 8.24 7.87
CA PRO A 104 1.81 7.91 8.17
C PRO A 104 1.70 7.18 9.51
N GLY A 105 0.55 7.27 10.16
CA GLY A 105 0.34 6.60 11.44
C GLY A 105 -1.04 6.87 12.02
N PRO A 106 -1.37 6.29 13.18
CA PRO A 106 -2.65 6.50 13.85
C PRO A 106 -2.96 7.99 14.07
N GLY A 107 -4.20 8.37 13.75
CA GLY A 107 -4.68 9.74 13.87
C GLY A 107 -4.29 10.67 12.72
N ARG A 108 -3.38 10.27 11.82
CA ARG A 108 -3.00 11.07 10.67
C ARG A 108 -3.94 10.86 9.48
N LYS A 109 -4.35 11.96 8.86
CA LYS A 109 -5.19 11.98 7.66
C LYS A 109 -4.31 12.19 6.43
N VAL A 110 -4.33 11.23 5.52
CA VAL A 110 -3.49 11.25 4.31
C VAL A 110 -4.36 11.24 3.07
N LEU A 111 -4.06 12.13 2.12
CA LEU A 111 -4.64 12.14 0.78
C LEU A 111 -3.63 11.57 -0.21
N GLU A 112 -4.06 10.61 -1.00
CA GLU A 112 -3.33 10.13 -2.18
C GLU A 112 -3.99 10.66 -3.45
N ILE A 113 -3.17 11.11 -4.41
CA ILE A 113 -3.60 11.47 -5.76
C ILE A 113 -3.01 10.47 -6.74
N GLY A 114 -3.88 9.71 -7.41
CA GLY A 114 -3.51 8.59 -8.29
C GLY A 114 -3.62 7.25 -7.58
N THR A 115 -4.86 6.81 -7.28
CA THR A 115 -5.13 5.52 -6.62
C THR A 115 -4.52 4.34 -7.39
N GLY A 116 -4.62 4.37 -8.73
CA GLY A 116 -4.13 3.32 -9.61
C GLY A 116 -4.61 1.93 -9.20
N SER A 117 -3.68 1.10 -8.73
CA SER A 117 -4.00 -0.25 -8.23
C SER A 117 -4.58 -0.28 -6.82
N GLY A 118 -4.45 0.81 -6.04
CA GLY A 118 -4.75 0.87 -4.61
C GLY A 118 -3.59 0.45 -3.69
N TYR A 119 -2.42 0.11 -4.23
CA TYR A 119 -1.32 -0.41 -3.43
C TYR A 119 -0.74 0.62 -2.45
N GLN A 120 -0.48 1.85 -2.91
CA GLN A 120 0.02 2.92 -2.04
C GLN A 120 -1.02 3.27 -0.96
N ALA A 121 -2.33 3.32 -1.32
CA ALA A 121 -3.41 3.52 -0.34
C ALA A 121 -3.43 2.41 0.72
N ALA A 122 -3.26 1.14 0.32
CA ALA A 122 -3.19 0.00 1.24
C ALA A 122 -1.97 0.08 2.17
N ILE A 123 -0.81 0.51 1.68
CA ILE A 123 0.39 0.73 2.51
C ILE A 123 0.14 1.84 3.55
N LEU A 124 -0.48 2.95 3.16
CA LEU A 124 -0.84 4.03 4.08
C LEU A 124 -1.84 3.58 5.14
N ALA A 125 -2.86 2.81 4.74
CA ALA A 125 -3.85 2.25 5.66
C ALA A 125 -3.23 1.22 6.62
N ALA A 126 -2.36 0.33 6.13
CA ALA A 126 -1.62 -0.62 6.95
C ALA A 126 -0.66 0.06 7.92
N SER A 127 -0.25 1.30 7.64
CA SER A 127 0.52 2.15 8.55
C SER A 127 -0.33 2.84 9.62
N GLY A 128 -1.65 2.63 9.61
CA GLY A 128 -2.60 3.18 10.60
C GLY A 128 -3.18 4.55 10.25
N ALA A 129 -2.92 5.11 9.08
CA ALA A 129 -3.46 6.39 8.66
C ALA A 129 -4.94 6.29 8.23
N LYS A 130 -5.69 7.38 8.39
CA LYS A 130 -6.99 7.57 7.73
C LYS A 130 -6.74 8.02 6.30
N VAL A 131 -7.05 7.17 5.31
CA VAL A 131 -6.66 7.36 3.92
C VAL A 131 -7.83 7.78 3.06
N PHE A 132 -7.59 8.81 2.27
CA PHE A 132 -8.43 9.27 1.17
C PHE A 132 -7.62 9.16 -0.12
N THR A 133 -8.22 8.69 -1.19
CA THR A 133 -7.50 8.54 -2.46
C THR A 133 -8.38 8.93 -3.64
N ILE A 134 -7.80 9.62 -4.62
CA ILE A 134 -8.48 10.13 -5.81
C ILE A 134 -7.88 9.48 -7.05
N GLU A 135 -8.75 8.98 -7.93
CA GLU A 135 -8.40 8.41 -9.23
C GLU A 135 -9.23 9.07 -10.33
N ILE A 136 -8.56 9.51 -11.39
CA ILE A 136 -9.26 10.18 -12.51
C ILE A 136 -9.86 9.18 -13.49
N ILE A 137 -9.33 7.95 -13.55
CA ILE A 137 -9.81 6.88 -14.43
C ILE A 137 -10.87 6.07 -13.68
N PRO A 138 -12.17 6.19 -14.03
CA PRO A 138 -13.25 5.59 -13.25
C PRO A 138 -13.12 4.07 -13.09
N GLN A 139 -12.65 3.39 -14.12
CA GLN A 139 -12.45 1.93 -14.10
C GLN A 139 -11.36 1.50 -13.11
N LEU A 140 -10.28 2.30 -12.98
CA LEU A 140 -9.26 2.04 -11.98
C LEU A 140 -9.77 2.35 -10.56
N ALA A 141 -10.52 3.45 -10.39
CA ALA A 141 -11.11 3.80 -9.11
C ALA A 141 -12.03 2.69 -8.58
N GLU A 142 -12.90 2.14 -9.44
CA GLU A 142 -13.80 1.05 -9.06
C GLU A 142 -13.04 -0.23 -8.74
N ALA A 143 -12.14 -0.67 -9.63
CA ALA A 143 -11.35 -1.86 -9.40
C ALA A 143 -10.43 -1.76 -8.17
N ALA A 144 -9.95 -0.55 -7.84
CA ALA A 144 -9.17 -0.32 -6.62
C ALA A 144 -10.05 -0.39 -5.37
N ARG A 145 -11.26 0.17 -5.39
CA ARG A 145 -12.22 0.09 -4.28
C ARG A 145 -12.54 -1.35 -3.95
N GLU A 146 -12.99 -2.13 -4.95
CA GLU A 146 -13.30 -3.56 -4.77
C GLU A 146 -12.10 -4.31 -4.19
N ARG A 147 -10.91 -4.11 -4.73
CA ARG A 147 -9.68 -4.77 -4.26
C ARG A 147 -9.31 -4.39 -2.83
N LEU A 148 -9.45 -3.12 -2.47
CA LEU A 148 -9.18 -2.66 -1.11
C LEU A 148 -10.18 -3.26 -0.12
N ASP A 149 -11.46 -3.34 -0.47
CA ASP A 149 -12.49 -3.98 0.33
C ASP A 149 -12.20 -5.48 0.52
N ASP A 150 -11.92 -6.20 -0.56
CA ASP A 150 -11.63 -7.65 -0.56
C ASP A 150 -10.39 -7.98 0.30
N LEU A 151 -9.40 -7.08 0.34
CA LEU A 151 -8.15 -7.28 1.08
C LEU A 151 -8.19 -6.71 2.50
N GLY A 152 -9.37 -6.26 2.98
CA GLY A 152 -9.56 -5.78 4.35
C GLY A 152 -9.13 -4.31 4.58
N TYR A 153 -8.98 -3.53 3.51
CA TYR A 153 -8.67 -2.09 3.57
C TYR A 153 -9.91 -1.21 3.26
N GLY A 154 -11.12 -1.70 3.50
CA GLY A 154 -12.39 -1.00 3.21
C GLY A 154 -12.57 0.34 3.94
N GLY A 155 -11.71 0.66 4.91
CA GLY A 155 -11.65 1.98 5.54
C GLY A 155 -11.01 3.07 4.67
N VAL A 156 -10.44 2.74 3.50
CA VAL A 156 -9.88 3.69 2.53
C VAL A 156 -11.02 4.31 1.72
N ALA A 157 -11.16 5.63 1.79
CA ALA A 157 -12.15 6.36 0.99
C ALA A 157 -11.62 6.58 -0.44
N VAL A 158 -12.20 5.91 -1.43
CA VAL A 158 -11.84 6.05 -2.86
C VAL A 158 -12.83 6.95 -3.57
N ARG A 159 -12.33 7.97 -4.29
CA ARG A 159 -13.14 8.90 -5.09
C ARG A 159 -12.67 8.92 -6.54
N SER A 160 -13.62 8.77 -7.49
CA SER A 160 -13.35 9.03 -8.91
C SER A 160 -13.53 10.53 -9.19
N ALA A 161 -12.42 11.25 -9.44
CA ALA A 161 -12.40 12.69 -9.69
C ALA A 161 -11.05 13.15 -10.27
N ASP A 162 -10.99 14.45 -10.69
CA ASP A 162 -9.71 15.10 -11.03
C ASP A 162 -8.95 15.47 -9.75
N GLY A 163 -7.83 14.79 -9.53
CA GLY A 163 -6.98 14.95 -8.35
C GLY A 163 -6.35 16.33 -8.17
N PHE A 164 -6.31 17.15 -9.22
CA PHE A 164 -5.80 18.52 -9.14
C PHE A 164 -6.53 19.38 -8.09
N TYR A 165 -7.83 19.12 -7.93
CA TYR A 165 -8.65 19.88 -6.98
C TYR A 165 -8.62 19.30 -5.56
N GLY A 166 -7.93 18.18 -5.35
CA GLY A 166 -7.90 17.52 -4.06
C GLY A 166 -9.29 17.07 -3.58
N TRP A 167 -9.46 17.06 -2.26
CA TRP A 167 -10.73 16.68 -1.61
C TRP A 167 -11.08 17.68 -0.49
N ALA A 168 -11.52 18.87 -0.88
CA ALA A 168 -11.75 19.99 0.02
C ALA A 168 -12.69 19.66 1.20
N ALA A 169 -13.74 18.83 0.97
CA ALA A 169 -14.68 18.43 2.03
C ALA A 169 -14.03 17.61 3.16
N GLU A 170 -12.87 17.01 2.90
CA GLU A 170 -12.13 16.20 3.86
C GLU A 170 -10.88 16.90 4.40
N ALA A 171 -10.56 18.10 3.90
CA ALA A 171 -9.42 18.88 4.40
C ALA A 171 -9.62 19.30 5.89
N PRO A 172 -8.52 19.59 6.63
CA PRO A 172 -7.15 19.54 6.20
C PRO A 172 -6.55 18.11 6.24
N PHE A 173 -5.46 17.89 5.48
CA PHE A 173 -4.68 16.66 5.47
C PHE A 173 -3.30 16.87 6.13
N ASP A 174 -2.87 15.90 6.94
CA ASP A 174 -1.53 15.91 7.53
C ASP A 174 -0.44 15.62 6.50
N ALA A 175 -0.80 14.87 5.45
CA ALA A 175 0.09 14.58 4.35
C ALA A 175 -0.68 14.37 3.04
N ILE A 176 -0.01 14.66 1.91
CA ILE A 176 -0.52 14.38 0.57
C ILE A 176 0.59 13.66 -0.22
N ILE A 177 0.26 12.52 -0.82
CA ILE A 177 1.15 11.78 -1.73
C ILE A 177 0.57 11.86 -3.14
N VAL A 178 1.37 12.33 -4.10
CA VAL A 178 0.98 12.38 -5.50
C VAL A 178 1.81 11.36 -6.28
N THR A 179 1.14 10.38 -6.88
CA THR A 179 1.78 9.25 -7.58
C THR A 179 1.84 9.43 -9.09
N ALA A 180 1.63 10.64 -9.57
CA ALA A 180 1.71 11.06 -10.96
C ALA A 180 2.52 12.36 -11.10
N ALA A 181 3.22 12.55 -12.23
CA ALA A 181 4.07 13.72 -12.46
C ALA A 181 3.26 14.93 -12.91
N ALA A 182 3.26 15.98 -12.10
CA ALA A 182 2.64 17.27 -12.39
C ALA A 182 3.68 18.29 -12.88
N GLU A 183 3.29 19.24 -13.72
CA GLU A 183 4.20 20.32 -14.16
C GLU A 183 4.59 21.26 -13.00
N PHE A 184 3.70 21.41 -12.04
CA PHE A 184 3.89 22.20 -10.82
C PHE A 184 3.03 21.61 -9.69
N VAL A 185 3.29 22.05 -8.44
CA VAL A 185 2.49 21.62 -7.28
C VAL A 185 1.11 22.28 -7.37
N PRO A 186 0.00 21.54 -7.47
CA PRO A 186 -1.33 22.13 -7.58
C PRO A 186 -1.68 23.00 -6.36
N PRO A 187 -2.03 24.29 -6.55
CA PRO A 187 -2.37 25.18 -5.42
C PRO A 187 -3.45 24.64 -4.48
N PRO A 188 -4.56 24.00 -4.98
CA PRO A 188 -5.57 23.46 -4.09
C PRO A 188 -5.05 22.38 -3.11
N LEU A 189 -3.97 21.65 -3.46
CA LEU A 189 -3.37 20.67 -2.55
C LEU A 189 -2.61 21.35 -1.41
N ILE A 190 -1.95 22.50 -1.70
CA ILE A 190 -1.26 23.31 -0.68
C ILE A 190 -2.28 23.91 0.28
N GLU A 191 -3.41 24.43 -0.24
CA GLU A 191 -4.50 25.00 0.56
C GLU A 191 -5.07 23.96 1.54
N GLN A 192 -5.28 22.72 1.07
CA GLN A 192 -5.84 21.61 1.84
C GLN A 192 -4.85 20.91 2.78
N LEU A 193 -3.57 21.31 2.75
CA LEU A 193 -2.56 20.77 3.66
C LEU A 193 -2.68 21.44 5.05
N ALA A 194 -2.60 20.66 6.09
CA ALA A 194 -2.53 21.14 7.48
C ALA A 194 -1.27 21.97 7.69
N GLU A 195 -1.25 22.84 8.70
CA GLU A 195 -0.02 23.48 9.12
C GLU A 195 1.00 22.44 9.61
N GLY A 196 2.25 22.56 9.17
CA GLY A 196 3.28 21.54 9.38
C GLY A 196 3.18 20.31 8.47
N GLY A 197 2.09 20.19 7.71
CA GLY A 197 1.84 19.04 6.83
C GLY A 197 2.81 18.96 5.64
N LEU A 198 2.84 17.80 4.98
CA LEU A 198 3.81 17.47 3.94
C LEU A 198 3.12 17.02 2.64
N ILE A 199 3.62 17.51 1.49
CA ILE A 199 3.29 16.95 0.17
C ILE A 199 4.54 16.29 -0.41
N VAL A 200 4.41 15.07 -0.91
CA VAL A 200 5.43 14.40 -1.73
C VAL A 200 4.87 14.25 -3.14
N ILE A 201 5.56 14.85 -4.11
CA ILE A 201 5.05 14.96 -5.49
C ILE A 201 6.20 14.96 -6.52
N PRO A 202 6.10 14.20 -7.62
CA PRO A 202 6.96 14.35 -8.79
C PRO A 202 6.60 15.63 -9.56
N VAL A 203 7.55 16.53 -9.76
CA VAL A 203 7.34 17.80 -10.50
C VAL A 203 8.25 17.85 -11.71
N GLY A 204 7.67 18.22 -12.84
CA GLY A 204 8.36 18.37 -14.12
C GLY A 204 7.54 17.87 -15.28
N SER A 205 8.10 18.01 -16.49
CA SER A 205 7.43 17.54 -17.71
C SER A 205 7.23 16.01 -17.68
N PRO A 206 6.03 15.52 -18.03
CA PRO A 206 5.75 14.08 -18.05
C PRO A 206 6.57 13.30 -19.11
N TYR A 207 7.20 13.99 -20.05
CA TYR A 207 8.01 13.40 -21.11
C TYR A 207 9.51 13.28 -20.78
N PHE A 208 9.93 13.91 -19.68
CA PHE A 208 11.33 13.93 -19.24
C PHE A 208 11.48 13.36 -17.83
N VAL A 209 12.69 13.45 -17.27
CA VAL A 209 12.96 13.13 -15.87
C VAL A 209 12.35 14.23 -15.01
N GLN A 210 11.53 13.84 -14.05
CA GLN A 210 10.96 14.76 -13.06
C GLN A 210 11.85 14.81 -11.81
N THR A 211 11.61 15.78 -10.95
CA THR A 211 12.20 15.86 -9.62
C THR A 211 11.14 15.51 -8.58
N LEU A 212 11.42 14.52 -7.73
CA LEU A 212 10.59 14.29 -6.55
C LEU A 212 10.80 15.44 -5.58
N MET A 213 9.72 16.11 -5.23
CA MET A 213 9.70 17.26 -4.32
C MET A 213 9.05 16.89 -3.00
N LEU A 214 9.62 17.37 -1.91
CA LEU A 214 8.97 17.46 -0.61
C LEU A 214 8.55 18.91 -0.36
N VAL A 215 7.28 19.15 -0.13
CA VAL A 215 6.74 20.47 0.19
C VAL A 215 6.17 20.43 1.60
N GLN A 216 6.61 21.34 2.45
CA GLN A 216 6.09 21.51 3.80
C GLN A 216 5.34 22.84 3.92
N LYS A 217 4.16 22.85 4.53
CA LYS A 217 3.45 24.08 4.87
C LYS A 217 3.94 24.59 6.21
N ARG A 218 4.41 25.85 6.24
CA ARG A 218 4.86 26.55 7.45
C ARG A 218 4.37 27.98 7.41
N ASP A 219 3.73 28.46 8.46
CA ASP A 219 3.14 29.81 8.54
C ASP A 219 2.26 30.12 7.33
N GLY A 220 1.44 29.13 6.92
CA GLY A 220 0.55 29.20 5.76
C GLY A 220 1.25 29.18 4.39
N LYS A 221 2.58 29.07 4.31
CA LYS A 221 3.36 29.12 3.06
C LYS A 221 4.00 27.76 2.73
N PRO A 222 4.12 27.39 1.44
CA PRO A 222 4.82 26.20 1.02
C PRO A 222 6.34 26.42 0.97
N TYR A 223 7.10 25.49 1.55
CA TYR A 223 8.56 25.38 1.45
C TYR A 223 8.91 24.09 0.74
N SER A 224 9.58 24.18 -0.38
CA SER A 224 9.89 23.05 -1.26
C SER A 224 11.35 22.64 -1.17
N THR A 225 11.60 21.33 -1.11
CA THR A 225 12.92 20.70 -1.16
C THR A 225 12.97 19.70 -2.30
N SER A 226 13.96 19.81 -3.16
CA SER A 226 14.25 18.82 -4.20
C SER A 226 14.93 17.58 -3.59
N LEU A 227 14.42 16.39 -3.86
CA LEU A 227 14.93 15.14 -3.27
C LEU A 227 15.79 14.35 -4.25
N MET A 228 15.18 13.87 -5.36
CA MET A 228 15.86 13.00 -6.31
C MET A 228 15.18 13.02 -7.69
N PRO A 229 15.91 12.69 -8.77
CA PRO A 229 15.30 12.48 -10.08
C PRO A 229 14.45 11.21 -10.10
N VAL A 230 13.26 11.31 -10.75
CA VAL A 230 12.28 10.21 -10.84
C VAL A 230 11.60 10.18 -12.22
N ARG A 231 10.87 9.08 -12.50
CA ARG A 231 9.98 8.97 -13.65
C ARG A 231 8.64 8.40 -13.20
N PHE A 232 7.60 9.21 -13.34
CA PHE A 232 6.22 8.84 -13.07
C PHE A 232 5.35 9.00 -14.32
N VAL A 233 4.19 8.35 -14.33
CA VAL A 233 3.14 8.57 -15.32
C VAL A 233 2.62 10.01 -15.25
N PRO A 234 2.09 10.58 -16.35
CA PRO A 234 1.57 11.94 -16.35
C PRO A 234 0.42 12.14 -15.36
N PHE A 235 0.40 13.30 -14.70
CA PHE A 235 -0.74 13.77 -13.95
C PHE A 235 -1.86 14.20 -14.93
N THR A 236 -2.80 13.30 -15.17
CA THR A 236 -3.89 13.53 -16.11
C THR A 236 -4.93 14.47 -15.53
N ARG A 237 -5.50 15.33 -16.38
CA ARG A 237 -6.58 16.26 -16.03
C ARG A 237 -7.87 15.85 -16.74
N ALA A 238 -9.01 16.12 -16.13
CA ALA A 238 -10.29 16.01 -16.81
C ALA A 238 -10.35 16.99 -17.99
N THR A 239 -10.65 16.48 -19.18
CA THR A 239 -10.99 17.35 -20.33
C THR A 239 -12.32 18.03 -20.03
N LYS A 240 -12.35 19.36 -20.18
CA LYS A 240 -13.59 20.16 -20.09
C LYS A 240 -14.53 19.81 -21.22
#